data_52015ead9673f70a51f3e96dc28d2d95
#
_entry.id   52015ead9673f70a51f3e96dc28d2d95
#
_cell.length_a   1.000
_cell.length_b   1.000
_cell.length_c   1.000
_cell.angle_alpha   90.00
_cell.angle_beta   90.00
_cell.angle_gamma   90.00
#
_symmetry.space_group_name_H-M   'P 1'
#
loop_
_entity.id
_entity.type
_entity.pdbx_description
1 polymer ?
#
loop_
_entity_poly.entity_id
_entity_poly.type
_entity_poly.pdbx_seq_one_letter_code
_entity_poly.pdbx_strand_id
1 'polypeptide(L)'
;MQIAICDEDIDEFIGIINQIAQEHPILVDKYIMGKEIEVDAICDGTDILIPGIMEHIERTGIHSGDSISVYPAQSITEGNKKTLVEYTEKLARALHVKGMINIQFIVDGEDVYIIEVNPRSSRTVPYISKVTGIPIVPLATQIICGHTIRELGYACLLYTSPSPRDLSTSRMPSSA
;
A
#
# COMPACT_ATOMS: atom_id res chain seq x y z
N MET A 1 4.00 -9.15 17.81
CA MET A 1 5.15 -8.22 17.71
C MET A 1 5.43 -7.68 19.11
N GLN A 2 6.69 -7.64 19.53
CA GLN A 2 7.10 -7.03 20.81
C GLN A 2 8.15 -5.96 20.52
N ILE A 3 8.16 -4.90 21.31
CA ILE A 3 9.10 -3.78 21.16
C ILE A 3 10.13 -3.92 22.25
N ALA A 4 11.41 -4.05 21.87
CA ALA A 4 12.54 -4.01 22.79
C ALA A 4 13.05 -2.56 22.89
N ILE A 5 13.30 -2.09 24.10
CA ILE A 5 13.77 -0.75 24.40
C ILE A 5 15.28 -0.77 24.70
N CYS A 6 15.78 -1.91 25.20
CA CYS A 6 17.18 -2.13 25.54
C CYS A 6 17.62 -3.52 25.10
N ASP A 7 18.93 -3.80 25.21
CA ASP A 7 19.51 -5.08 24.80
C ASP A 7 19.02 -6.23 25.69
N GLU A 8 18.76 -5.96 26.97
CA GLU A 8 18.23 -6.93 27.93
C GLU A 8 16.84 -7.43 27.52
N ASP A 9 15.98 -6.57 26.96
CA ASP A 9 14.66 -6.96 26.44
C ASP A 9 14.82 -7.94 25.27
N ILE A 10 15.81 -7.70 24.41
CA ILE A 10 16.09 -8.60 23.26
C ILE A 10 16.51 -9.97 23.76
N ASP A 11 17.40 -10.04 24.75
CA ASP A 11 17.86 -11.29 25.34
C ASP A 11 16.71 -12.06 25.99
N GLU A 12 15.83 -11.36 26.72
CA GLU A 12 14.64 -11.96 27.32
C GLU A 12 13.70 -12.52 26.26
N PHE A 13 13.37 -11.74 25.23
CA PHE A 13 12.45 -12.17 24.16
C PHE A 13 13.03 -13.34 23.38
N ILE A 14 14.32 -13.33 23.06
CA ILE A 14 14.99 -14.46 22.40
C ILE A 14 14.96 -15.70 23.32
N GLY A 15 15.16 -15.52 24.62
CA GLY A 15 15.08 -16.60 25.60
C GLY A 15 13.69 -17.25 25.67
N ILE A 16 12.64 -16.44 25.65
CA ILE A 16 11.25 -16.93 25.62
C ILE A 16 10.96 -17.67 24.31
N ILE A 17 11.36 -17.11 23.18
CA ILE A 17 11.09 -17.68 21.86
C ILE A 17 11.84 -19.01 21.67
N ASN A 18 13.08 -19.11 22.14
CA ASN A 18 13.87 -20.34 22.07
C ASN A 18 13.31 -21.51 22.91
N GLN A 19 12.42 -21.22 23.86
CA GLN A 19 11.69 -22.28 24.60
C GLN A 19 10.57 -22.92 23.76
N ILE A 20 10.14 -22.23 22.69
CA ILE A 20 9.17 -22.74 21.75
C ILE A 20 9.96 -23.26 20.55
N ALA A 21 9.79 -24.53 20.17
CA ALA A 21 10.47 -25.09 19.00
C ALA A 21 10.23 -24.22 17.77
N GLN A 22 11.28 -23.54 17.30
CA GLN A 22 11.21 -22.65 16.15
C GLN A 22 11.78 -23.32 14.92
N GLU A 23 10.97 -23.37 13.86
CA GLU A 23 11.40 -23.82 12.53
C GLU A 23 11.94 -22.67 11.66
N HIS A 24 11.71 -21.41 12.07
CA HIS A 24 12.05 -20.24 11.26
C HIS A 24 12.86 -19.19 12.04
N PRO A 25 13.73 -18.44 11.37
CA PRO A 25 14.50 -17.36 11.99
C PRO A 25 13.59 -16.24 12.51
N ILE A 26 14.05 -15.58 13.57
CA ILE A 26 13.38 -14.43 14.17
C ILE A 26 13.78 -13.18 13.40
N LEU A 27 12.79 -12.38 13.00
CA LEU A 27 13.00 -11.07 12.42
C LEU A 27 13.09 -10.01 13.53
N VAL A 28 14.17 -9.25 13.52
CA VAL A 28 14.38 -8.11 14.43
C VAL A 28 14.62 -6.87 13.58
N ASP A 29 13.67 -5.94 13.66
CA ASP A 29 13.71 -4.70 12.88
C ASP A 29 13.82 -3.47 13.78
N LYS A 30 14.37 -2.39 13.23
CA LYS A 30 14.32 -1.08 13.88
C LYS A 30 12.87 -0.59 13.97
N TYR A 31 12.41 -0.28 15.18
CA TYR A 31 11.11 0.34 15.36
C TYR A 31 11.15 1.82 14.92
N ILE A 32 10.31 2.17 13.97
CA ILE A 32 10.18 3.52 13.44
C ILE A 32 8.77 4.03 13.77
N MET A 33 8.70 5.19 14.43
CA MET A 33 7.42 5.86 14.67
C MET A 33 7.15 6.84 13.53
N GLY A 34 6.04 6.64 12.83
CA GLY A 34 5.66 7.49 11.70
C GLY A 34 4.22 7.26 11.32
N LYS A 35 3.85 7.73 10.15
CA LYS A 35 2.54 7.49 9.54
C LYS A 35 2.61 6.24 8.69
N GLU A 36 1.73 5.29 8.94
CA GLU A 36 1.59 4.13 8.07
C GLU A 36 0.78 4.51 6.83
N ILE A 37 1.35 4.20 5.69
CA ILE A 37 0.77 4.47 4.37
C ILE A 37 0.64 3.16 3.63
N GLU A 38 -0.50 2.95 3.00
CA GLU A 38 -0.77 1.76 2.19
C GLU A 38 -1.04 2.17 0.75
N VAL A 39 -0.38 1.48 -0.17
CA VAL A 39 -0.53 1.68 -1.61
C VAL A 39 -0.94 0.38 -2.25
N ASP A 40 -2.12 0.38 -2.87
CA ASP A 40 -2.55 -0.67 -3.78
C ASP A 40 -2.30 -0.24 -5.23
N ALA A 41 -1.66 -1.11 -6.00
CA ALA A 41 -1.36 -0.85 -7.39
C ALA A 41 -1.65 -2.07 -8.28
N ILE A 42 -1.81 -1.81 -9.57
CA ILE A 42 -1.92 -2.82 -10.61
C ILE A 42 -0.77 -2.62 -11.59
N CYS A 43 -0.10 -3.70 -11.97
CA CYS A 43 1.02 -3.67 -12.92
C CYS A 43 0.79 -4.70 -14.03
N ASP A 44 1.08 -4.32 -15.28
CA ASP A 44 1.03 -5.22 -16.44
C ASP A 44 2.42 -5.76 -16.84
N GLY A 45 3.44 -5.42 -16.05
CA GLY A 45 4.86 -5.71 -16.31
C GLY A 45 5.61 -4.53 -16.93
N THR A 46 4.92 -3.53 -17.45
CA THR A 46 5.49 -2.32 -18.07
C THR A 46 4.94 -1.06 -17.43
N ASP A 47 3.63 -0.91 -17.46
CA ASP A 47 2.93 0.22 -16.90
C ASP A 47 2.34 -0.13 -15.51
N ILE A 48 2.15 0.90 -14.69
CA ILE A 48 1.61 0.76 -13.33
C ILE A 48 0.48 1.75 -13.15
N LEU A 49 -0.63 1.27 -12.61
CA LEU A 49 -1.78 2.07 -12.21
C LEU A 49 -1.85 2.08 -10.68
N ILE A 50 -1.77 3.26 -10.08
CA ILE A 50 -1.94 3.46 -8.64
C ILE A 50 -3.28 4.20 -8.44
N PRO A 51 -4.35 3.50 -8.06
CA PRO A 51 -5.67 4.11 -7.86
C PRO A 51 -5.71 5.12 -6.73
N GLY A 52 -4.88 4.93 -5.72
CA GLY A 52 -4.82 5.84 -4.59
C GLY A 52 -3.80 5.45 -3.53
N ILE A 53 -3.51 6.42 -2.68
CA ILE A 53 -2.62 6.28 -1.53
C ILE A 53 -3.49 6.48 -0.28
N MET A 54 -3.48 5.49 0.60
CA MET A 54 -4.25 5.48 1.85
C MET A 54 -3.34 5.72 3.04
N GLU A 55 -3.89 6.32 4.07
CA GLU A 55 -3.20 6.57 5.34
C GLU A 55 -3.94 5.84 6.46
N HIS A 56 -3.20 5.19 7.37
CA HIS A 56 -3.74 4.63 8.59
C HIS A 56 -3.82 5.70 9.68
N ILE A 57 -4.92 5.71 10.44
CA ILE A 57 -5.12 6.67 11.53
C ILE A 57 -4.35 6.23 12.76
N GLU A 58 -4.23 4.93 12.97
CA GLU A 58 -3.55 4.35 14.12
C GLU A 58 -2.03 4.58 14.05
N ARG A 59 -1.40 4.38 15.21
CA ARG A 59 0.07 4.46 15.32
C ARG A 59 0.74 3.27 14.66
N THR A 60 1.97 3.45 14.25
CA THR A 60 2.84 2.39 13.72
C THR A 60 2.86 1.17 14.62
N GLY A 61 2.73 0.00 14.01
CA GLY A 61 2.80 -1.29 14.69
C GLY A 61 1.44 -1.90 15.04
N ILE A 62 0.33 -1.24 14.70
CA ILE A 62 -0.99 -1.86 14.74
C ILE A 62 -1.21 -2.61 13.43
N HIS A 63 -1.66 -3.87 13.54
CA HIS A 63 -1.90 -4.69 12.38
C HIS A 63 -2.89 -4.02 11.42
N SER A 64 -2.58 -3.97 10.13
CA SER A 64 -3.40 -3.28 9.11
C SER A 64 -4.88 -3.72 9.10
N GLY A 65 -5.19 -4.93 9.60
CA GLY A 65 -6.55 -5.44 9.74
C GLY A 65 -7.37 -4.82 10.86
N ASP A 66 -6.69 -4.20 11.81
CA ASP A 66 -7.29 -3.56 12.98
C ASP A 66 -7.21 -2.03 12.88
N SER A 67 -6.68 -1.52 11.75
CA SER A 67 -6.48 -0.11 11.49
C SER A 67 -7.60 0.48 10.62
N ILE A 68 -7.90 1.76 10.85
CA ILE A 68 -8.80 2.56 10.02
C ILE A 68 -7.97 3.22 8.92
N SER A 69 -8.27 2.89 7.68
CA SER A 69 -7.64 3.52 6.51
C SER A 69 -8.50 4.66 6.00
N VAL A 70 -7.87 5.80 5.73
CA VAL A 70 -8.50 6.96 5.09
C VAL A 70 -7.94 7.19 3.70
N TYR A 71 -8.80 7.63 2.79
CA TYR A 71 -8.46 8.01 1.43
C TYR A 71 -9.08 9.38 1.11
N PRO A 72 -8.35 10.26 0.43
CA PRO A 72 -6.90 10.23 0.18
C PRO A 72 -6.08 10.44 1.45
N ALA A 73 -4.79 10.05 1.43
CA ALA A 73 -3.87 10.33 2.52
C ALA A 73 -3.81 11.84 2.82
N GLN A 74 -3.93 12.22 4.11
CA GLN A 74 -4.16 13.59 4.54
C GLN A 74 -2.90 14.28 5.08
N SER A 75 -2.00 13.52 5.71
CA SER A 75 -0.90 14.08 6.50
C SER A 75 0.48 13.98 5.84
N ILE A 76 0.55 13.46 4.61
CA ILE A 76 1.81 13.33 3.87
C ILE A 76 2.00 14.46 2.85
N THR A 77 3.26 14.87 2.64
CA THR A 77 3.62 15.91 1.69
C THR A 77 3.56 15.40 0.24
N GLU A 78 3.55 16.33 -0.72
CA GLU A 78 3.65 15.97 -2.15
C GLU A 78 5.03 15.33 -2.48
N GLY A 79 6.07 15.66 -1.71
CA GLY A 79 7.38 15.01 -1.79
C GLY A 79 7.27 13.53 -1.41
N ASN A 80 6.65 13.25 -0.26
CA ASN A 80 6.39 11.87 0.19
C ASN A 80 5.58 11.09 -0.85
N LYS A 81 4.50 11.67 -1.40
CA LYS A 81 3.69 11.01 -2.43
C LYS A 81 4.51 10.61 -3.65
N LYS A 82 5.39 11.50 -4.13
CA LYS A 82 6.29 11.19 -5.24
C LYS A 82 7.21 10.02 -4.92
N THR A 83 7.80 10.02 -3.72
CA THR A 83 8.68 8.94 -3.27
C THR A 83 7.94 7.61 -3.17
N LEU A 84 6.72 7.61 -2.61
CA LEU A 84 5.86 6.42 -2.54
C LEU A 84 5.55 5.84 -3.92
N VAL A 85 5.20 6.70 -4.87
CA VAL A 85 4.95 6.30 -6.27
C VAL A 85 6.22 5.71 -6.89
N GLU A 86 7.36 6.40 -6.76
CA GLU A 86 8.64 5.92 -7.30
C GLU A 86 9.06 4.57 -6.72
N TYR A 87 8.90 4.38 -5.41
CA TYR A 87 9.21 3.11 -4.76
C TYR A 87 8.25 2.00 -5.21
N THR A 88 6.96 2.30 -5.32
CA THR A 88 5.97 1.35 -5.84
C THR A 88 6.31 0.90 -7.25
N GLU A 89 6.68 1.83 -8.14
CA GLU A 89 7.10 1.49 -9.52
C GLU A 89 8.35 0.62 -9.55
N LYS A 90 9.39 1.00 -8.80
CA LYS A 90 10.64 0.26 -8.73
C LYS A 90 10.43 -1.17 -8.24
N LEU A 91 9.65 -1.32 -7.16
CA LEU A 91 9.36 -2.63 -6.57
C LEU A 91 8.53 -3.51 -7.50
N ALA A 92 7.47 -2.97 -8.09
CA ALA A 92 6.62 -3.73 -9.00
C ALA A 92 7.40 -4.22 -10.23
N ARG A 93 8.31 -3.39 -10.78
CA ARG A 93 9.19 -3.77 -11.89
C ARG A 93 10.24 -4.81 -11.47
N ALA A 94 10.90 -4.59 -10.33
CA ALA A 94 11.94 -5.50 -9.83
C ALA A 94 11.39 -6.90 -9.51
N LEU A 95 10.16 -6.97 -9.03
CA LEU A 95 9.47 -8.22 -8.71
C LEU A 95 8.72 -8.82 -9.93
N HIS A 96 8.79 -8.18 -11.09
CA HIS A 96 8.10 -8.61 -12.32
C HIS A 96 6.60 -8.85 -12.11
N VAL A 97 5.95 -7.98 -11.35
CA VAL A 97 4.53 -8.12 -10.99
C VAL A 97 3.66 -8.01 -12.22
N LYS A 98 2.74 -8.96 -12.37
CA LYS A 98 1.58 -8.88 -13.29
C LYS A 98 0.31 -9.12 -12.50
N GLY A 99 -0.53 -8.08 -12.39
CA GLY A 99 -1.70 -8.08 -11.53
C GLY A 99 -1.55 -7.10 -10.39
N MET A 100 -1.98 -7.47 -9.19
CA MET A 100 -2.01 -6.58 -8.03
C MET A 100 -0.74 -6.67 -7.19
N ILE A 101 -0.37 -5.54 -6.62
CA ILE A 101 0.65 -5.40 -5.58
C ILE A 101 0.16 -4.45 -4.50
N ASN A 102 0.37 -4.83 -3.26
CA ASN A 102 0.12 -4.00 -2.08
C ASN A 102 1.44 -3.75 -1.37
N ILE A 103 1.70 -2.50 -1.02
CA ILE A 103 2.92 -2.09 -0.33
C ILE A 103 2.54 -1.25 0.88
N GLN A 104 3.14 -1.59 2.02
CA GLN A 104 3.00 -0.83 3.26
C GLN A 104 4.29 -0.07 3.54
N PHE A 105 4.11 1.20 3.89
CA PHE A 105 5.19 2.14 4.15
C PHE A 105 5.03 2.80 5.51
N ILE A 106 6.14 3.32 6.05
CA ILE A 106 6.14 4.30 7.13
C ILE A 106 6.74 5.58 6.59
N VAL A 107 6.07 6.69 6.85
CA VAL A 107 6.55 8.04 6.56
C VAL A 107 6.89 8.72 7.88
N ASP A 108 8.16 9.10 8.04
CA ASP A 108 8.68 9.86 9.18
C ASP A 108 9.35 11.14 8.66
N GLY A 109 8.65 12.26 8.75
CA GLY A 109 9.09 13.52 8.13
C GLY A 109 9.21 13.39 6.61
N GLU A 110 10.42 13.54 6.09
CA GLU A 110 10.72 13.39 4.66
C GLU A 110 11.14 11.96 4.27
N ASP A 111 11.43 11.11 5.26
CA ASP A 111 11.89 9.77 5.04
C ASP A 111 10.73 8.80 4.82
N VAL A 112 10.89 7.90 3.84
CA VAL A 112 9.91 6.87 3.48
C VAL A 112 10.57 5.49 3.62
N TYR A 113 10.01 4.66 4.48
CA TYR A 113 10.46 3.30 4.74
C TYR A 113 9.45 2.29 4.24
N ILE A 114 9.93 1.14 3.76
CA ILE A 114 9.10 0.03 3.33
C ILE A 114 8.97 -0.95 4.48
N ILE A 115 7.73 -1.28 4.89
CA ILE A 115 7.45 -2.31 5.89
C ILE A 115 7.38 -3.67 5.21
N GLU A 116 6.48 -3.80 4.23
CA GLU A 116 6.29 -5.05 3.50
C GLU A 116 5.78 -4.82 2.09
N VAL A 117 6.06 -5.79 1.23
CA VAL A 117 5.61 -5.84 -0.17
C VAL A 117 4.85 -7.13 -0.39
N ASN A 118 3.60 -7.01 -0.79
CA ASN A 118 2.70 -8.13 -1.01
C ASN A 118 2.27 -8.18 -2.49
N PRO A 119 2.86 -9.03 -3.34
CA PRO A 119 2.45 -9.17 -4.75
C PRO A 119 1.15 -9.98 -4.86
N ARG A 120 0.10 -9.46 -4.26
CA ARG A 120 -1.24 -10.03 -4.19
C ARG A 120 -2.26 -8.94 -3.90
N SER A 121 -3.55 -9.28 -3.95
CA SER A 121 -4.63 -8.43 -3.47
C SER A 121 -4.51 -8.15 -1.97
N SER A 122 -4.96 -6.98 -1.56
CA SER A 122 -5.11 -6.56 -0.17
C SER A 122 -6.57 -6.52 0.27
N ARG A 123 -6.80 -6.32 1.55
CA ARG A 123 -8.14 -6.09 2.12
C ARG A 123 -8.71 -4.72 1.77
N THR A 124 -7.86 -3.77 1.43
CA THR A 124 -8.24 -2.40 1.09
C THR A 124 -8.71 -2.27 -0.37
N VAL A 125 -8.43 -3.25 -1.24
CA VAL A 125 -8.84 -3.24 -2.64
C VAL A 125 -10.35 -2.99 -2.86
N PRO A 126 -11.29 -3.63 -2.15
CA PRO A 126 -12.71 -3.34 -2.33
C PRO A 126 -13.08 -1.90 -1.94
N TYR A 127 -12.42 -1.37 -0.91
CA TYR A 127 -12.61 0.01 -0.46
C TYR A 127 -12.09 1.00 -1.49
N ILE A 128 -10.82 0.86 -1.92
CA ILE A 128 -10.22 1.79 -2.87
C ILE A 128 -10.91 1.73 -4.24
N SER A 129 -11.33 0.54 -4.69
CA SER A 129 -12.13 0.39 -5.91
C SER A 129 -13.42 1.18 -5.83
N LYS A 130 -14.10 1.15 -4.68
CA LYS A 130 -15.37 1.83 -4.50
C LYS A 130 -15.23 3.35 -4.42
N VAL A 131 -14.23 3.86 -3.73
CA VAL A 131 -14.03 5.30 -3.54
C VAL A 131 -13.46 5.98 -4.78
N THR A 132 -12.63 5.28 -5.57
CA THR A 132 -12.04 5.80 -6.80
C THR A 132 -12.90 5.54 -8.04
N GLY A 133 -13.82 4.59 -7.97
CA GLY A 133 -14.59 4.12 -9.13
C GLY A 133 -13.78 3.24 -10.09
N ILE A 134 -12.52 2.89 -9.76
CA ILE A 134 -11.67 2.05 -10.58
C ILE A 134 -11.91 0.58 -10.23
N PRO A 135 -12.35 -0.27 -11.19
CA PRO A 135 -12.64 -1.68 -10.94
C PRO A 135 -11.34 -2.51 -10.86
N ILE A 136 -10.61 -2.41 -9.74
CA ILE A 136 -9.26 -2.96 -9.58
C ILE A 136 -9.21 -4.46 -9.86
N VAL A 137 -10.11 -5.25 -9.29
CA VAL A 137 -10.11 -6.71 -9.45
C VAL A 137 -10.39 -7.13 -10.90
N PRO A 138 -11.43 -6.62 -11.60
CA PRO A 138 -11.62 -6.87 -13.03
C PRO A 138 -10.41 -6.49 -13.88
N LEU A 139 -9.80 -5.32 -13.63
CA LEU A 139 -8.63 -4.88 -14.38
C LEU A 139 -7.43 -5.82 -14.16
N ALA A 140 -7.12 -6.14 -12.92
CA ALA A 140 -6.04 -7.06 -12.60
C ALA A 140 -6.25 -8.45 -13.23
N THR A 141 -7.50 -8.94 -13.27
CA THR A 141 -7.83 -10.20 -13.92
C THR A 141 -7.53 -10.15 -15.42
N GLN A 142 -7.94 -9.08 -16.11
CA GLN A 142 -7.67 -8.91 -17.54
C GLN A 142 -6.16 -8.79 -17.82
N ILE A 143 -5.42 -8.11 -16.96
CA ILE A 143 -3.97 -7.98 -17.06
C ILE A 143 -3.27 -9.34 -16.90
N ILE A 144 -3.70 -10.16 -15.94
CA ILE A 144 -3.21 -11.52 -15.77
C ILE A 144 -3.50 -12.38 -17.01
N CYS A 145 -4.65 -12.14 -17.67
CA CYS A 145 -5.01 -12.78 -18.95
C CYS A 145 -4.26 -12.23 -20.16
N GLY A 146 -3.38 -11.25 -20.00
CA GLY A 146 -2.48 -10.76 -21.05
C GLY A 146 -2.80 -9.39 -21.63
N HIS A 147 -3.85 -8.70 -21.15
CA HIS A 147 -4.12 -7.33 -21.55
C HIS A 147 -3.16 -6.35 -20.87
N THR A 148 -2.95 -5.21 -21.52
CA THR A 148 -2.18 -4.11 -20.96
C THR A 148 -3.09 -3.05 -20.33
N ILE A 149 -2.55 -2.27 -19.39
CA ILE A 149 -3.26 -1.16 -18.76
C ILE A 149 -3.77 -0.17 -19.84
N ARG A 150 -2.98 0.07 -20.88
CA ARG A 150 -3.32 0.98 -21.97
C ARG A 150 -4.47 0.46 -22.85
N GLU A 151 -4.46 -0.82 -23.20
CA GLU A 151 -5.56 -1.46 -23.94
C GLU A 151 -6.88 -1.40 -23.18
N LEU A 152 -6.83 -1.40 -21.85
CA LEU A 152 -8.00 -1.30 -20.99
C LEU A 152 -8.47 0.17 -20.78
N GLY A 153 -7.84 1.13 -21.47
CA GLY A 153 -8.23 2.54 -21.44
C GLY A 153 -7.67 3.33 -20.25
N TYR A 154 -6.75 2.74 -19.50
CA TYR A 154 -6.07 3.41 -18.40
C TYR A 154 -4.66 3.82 -18.85
N ALA A 155 -4.42 5.11 -18.97
CA ALA A 155 -3.09 5.65 -19.26
C ALA A 155 -2.59 6.37 -18.02
N CYS A 156 -1.50 5.83 -17.44
CA CYS A 156 -0.66 6.49 -16.43
C CYS A 156 -1.32 6.83 -15.08
N LEU A 157 -0.56 6.56 -14.02
CA LEU A 157 -0.59 7.09 -12.65
C LEU A 157 -1.79 7.98 -12.25
N LEU A 158 -2.84 7.36 -11.72
CA LEU A 158 -3.97 8.08 -11.11
C LEU A 158 -3.86 8.03 -9.58
N TYR A 159 -2.77 8.51 -8.99
CA TYR A 159 -2.65 8.54 -7.53
C TYR A 159 -3.46 9.67 -6.87
N THR A 160 -4.07 10.54 -7.65
CA THR A 160 -4.85 11.70 -7.19
C THR A 160 -6.16 11.85 -7.94
N SER A 161 -6.98 10.81 -7.98
CA SER A 161 -8.36 11.07 -8.34
C SER A 161 -9.04 11.69 -7.12
N PRO A 162 -9.48 12.95 -7.17
CA PRO A 162 -10.25 13.53 -6.06
C PRO A 162 -11.49 12.68 -5.87
N SER A 163 -11.86 12.47 -4.60
CA SER A 163 -13.12 11.82 -4.26
C SER A 163 -14.27 12.47 -5.05
N PRO A 164 -15.25 11.72 -5.55
CA PRO A 164 -16.44 12.30 -6.14
C PRO A 164 -17.13 13.36 -5.27
N ARG A 165 -16.86 13.38 -3.96
CA ARG A 165 -17.33 14.40 -3.02
C ARG A 165 -16.51 15.69 -3.07
N ASP A 166 -15.27 15.64 -3.54
CA ASP A 166 -14.37 16.80 -3.62
C ASP A 166 -14.52 17.54 -4.94
N LEU A 167 -15.18 16.92 -5.91
CA LEU A 167 -15.52 17.54 -7.19
C LEU A 167 -16.88 18.24 -7.07
N SER A 168 -16.86 19.47 -6.59
CA SER A 168 -18.02 20.39 -6.72
C SER A 168 -18.46 20.60 -8.21
N THR A 169 -17.83 19.93 -9.15
CA THR A 169 -18.03 20.06 -10.60
C THR A 169 -18.26 18.74 -11.34
N SER A 170 -18.24 17.57 -10.69
CA SER A 170 -18.60 16.33 -11.38
C SER A 170 -20.13 16.25 -11.53
N ARG A 171 -20.65 16.75 -12.64
CA ARG A 171 -21.98 16.38 -13.08
C ARG A 171 -21.99 14.90 -13.39
N MET A 172 -22.69 14.12 -12.60
CA MET A 172 -23.10 12.80 -13.02
C MET A 172 -23.87 12.97 -14.35
N PRO A 173 -23.60 12.17 -15.40
CA PRO A 173 -24.49 12.17 -16.55
C PRO A 173 -25.87 11.77 -16.03
N SER A 174 -26.85 12.63 -16.24
CA SER A 174 -28.24 12.23 -16.01
C SER A 174 -28.55 11.08 -16.95
N SER A 175 -28.82 9.92 -16.39
CA SER A 175 -29.42 8.82 -17.15
C SER A 175 -30.75 9.33 -17.70
N ALA A 176 -30.81 9.53 -19.01
CA ALA A 176 -32.07 9.58 -19.76
C ALA A 176 -32.57 8.15 -19.99
#